data_43fed7c10add8417d491b381c2e57b0b
#
_entry.id   43fed7c10add8417d491b381c2e57b0b
#
_cell.length_a   1.000
_cell.length_b   1.000
_cell.length_c   1.000
_cell.angle_alpha   90.00
_cell.angle_beta   90.00
_cell.angle_gamma   90.00
#
_symmetry.space_group_name_H-M   'P 1'
#
loop_
_entity.id
_entity.type
_entity.pdbx_description
1 polymer ?
#
loop_
_entity_poly.entity_id
_entity_poly.type
_entity_poly.pdbx_seq_one_letter_code
_entity_poly.pdbx_strand_id
1 'polypeptide(L)'
;MTLTFERPTDTAVAATVDSLRASYGDRTVTTHAVREHHSHGEGMQDAGLPDVVVFPEANEEIASILKLCNQARIPVIAYGTGTSLEGHLKALYGGVCLDLSRMAKVLEINAEDLDCRVQAGVTREQLNADIRHTGLFFPIDPGANASIGGMTATRASGTNAVRYGTMRENILGLTVVTPDGRIIRTGTRARKSSAG
;
A
#
# COMPACT_ATOMS: atom_id res chain seq x y z
N MET A 1 -28.29 -7.32 -8.41
CA MET A 1 -27.76 -8.28 -7.40
C MET A 1 -27.00 -7.45 -6.38
N THR A 2 -27.58 -7.21 -5.22
CA THR A 2 -26.94 -6.44 -4.15
C THR A 2 -25.97 -7.38 -3.45
N LEU A 3 -24.67 -7.11 -3.57
CA LEU A 3 -23.66 -7.83 -2.81
C LEU A 3 -23.76 -7.36 -1.35
N THR A 4 -24.31 -8.19 -0.47
CA THR A 4 -24.23 -7.99 0.97
C THR A 4 -22.89 -8.49 1.45
N PHE A 5 -22.04 -7.58 1.92
CA PHE A 5 -20.81 -7.95 2.58
C PHE A 5 -21.13 -8.24 4.07
N GLU A 6 -20.77 -9.42 4.51
CA GLU A 6 -20.87 -9.81 5.91
C GLU A 6 -19.47 -9.93 6.51
N ARG A 7 -19.37 -9.64 7.80
CA ARG A 7 -18.14 -9.88 8.54
C ARG A 7 -17.81 -11.37 8.53
N PRO A 8 -16.55 -11.76 8.29
CA PRO A 8 -16.11 -13.15 8.41
C PRO A 8 -16.41 -13.72 9.80
N THR A 9 -16.58 -15.05 9.89
CA THR A 9 -16.79 -15.71 11.17
C THR A 9 -15.53 -15.61 12.04
N ASP A 10 -15.70 -15.52 13.35
CA ASP A 10 -14.58 -15.44 14.29
C ASP A 10 -13.63 -16.65 14.17
N THR A 11 -14.17 -17.82 13.82
CA THR A 11 -13.36 -19.02 13.57
C THR A 11 -12.46 -18.87 12.34
N ALA A 12 -12.97 -18.32 11.24
CA ALA A 12 -12.18 -18.07 10.03
C ALA A 12 -11.11 -17.00 10.27
N VAL A 13 -11.46 -15.95 11.02
CA VAL A 13 -10.51 -14.92 11.44
C VAL A 13 -9.39 -15.52 12.29
N ALA A 14 -9.72 -16.29 13.34
CA ALA A 14 -8.74 -16.91 14.24
C ALA A 14 -7.79 -17.83 13.46
N ALA A 15 -8.30 -18.71 12.61
CA ALA A 15 -7.47 -19.61 11.80
C ALA A 15 -6.53 -18.84 10.84
N THR A 16 -7.01 -17.73 10.27
CA THR A 16 -6.19 -16.87 9.41
C THR A 16 -5.08 -16.19 10.22
N VAL A 17 -5.40 -15.65 11.39
CA VAL A 17 -4.43 -14.99 12.28
C VAL A 17 -3.35 -15.98 12.73
N ASP A 18 -3.72 -17.20 13.09
CA ASP A 18 -2.78 -18.25 13.50
C ASP A 18 -1.84 -18.64 12.36
N SER A 19 -2.35 -18.76 11.14
CA SER A 19 -1.55 -19.03 9.95
C SER A 19 -0.57 -17.90 9.64
N LEU A 20 -1.02 -16.64 9.77
CA LEU A 20 -0.18 -15.47 9.59
C LEU A 20 0.91 -15.39 10.66
N ARG A 21 0.56 -15.67 11.92
CA ARG A 21 1.52 -15.68 13.02
C ARG A 21 2.57 -16.79 12.85
N ALA A 22 2.17 -17.95 12.40
CA ALA A 22 3.08 -19.05 12.12
C ALA A 22 4.08 -18.70 10.99
N SER A 23 3.64 -17.93 9.98
CA SER A 23 4.46 -17.56 8.82
C SER A 23 5.33 -16.33 9.06
N TYR A 24 4.84 -15.33 9.79
CA TYR A 24 5.46 -14.00 9.89
C TYR A 24 5.83 -13.58 11.31
N GLY A 25 5.56 -14.43 12.33
CA GLY A 25 5.98 -14.20 13.70
C GLY A 25 5.58 -12.84 14.26
N ASP A 26 6.55 -12.10 14.79
CA ASP A 26 6.39 -10.78 15.40
C ASP A 26 5.88 -9.69 14.43
N ARG A 27 5.93 -9.96 13.15
CA ARG A 27 5.35 -9.09 12.11
C ARG A 27 3.84 -9.24 11.97
N THR A 28 3.21 -10.11 12.76
CA THR A 28 1.76 -10.32 12.86
C THR A 28 1.28 -9.81 14.22
N VAL A 29 0.65 -8.65 14.24
CA VAL A 29 0.32 -7.92 15.47
C VAL A 29 -1.18 -7.85 15.69
N THR A 30 -1.64 -8.28 16.88
CA THR A 30 -3.06 -8.29 17.27
C THR A 30 -3.36 -7.37 18.47
N THR A 31 -2.37 -6.63 18.96
CA THR A 31 -2.57 -5.71 20.10
C THR A 31 -3.54 -4.60 19.73
N HIS A 32 -4.41 -4.23 20.68
CA HIS A 32 -5.45 -3.22 20.44
C HIS A 32 -4.88 -1.90 19.94
N ALA A 33 -3.83 -1.38 20.57
CA ALA A 33 -3.24 -0.09 20.21
C ALA A 33 -2.73 -0.05 18.76
N VAL A 34 -2.11 -1.14 18.26
CA VAL A 34 -1.65 -1.21 16.87
C VAL A 34 -2.84 -1.29 15.91
N ARG A 35 -3.84 -2.10 16.22
CA ARG A 35 -5.06 -2.23 15.42
C ARG A 35 -5.84 -0.92 15.34
N GLU A 36 -5.93 -0.21 16.47
CA GLU A 36 -6.57 1.11 16.57
C GLU A 36 -5.85 2.15 15.72
N HIS A 37 -4.52 2.20 15.78
CA HIS A 37 -3.71 3.08 14.92
C HIS A 37 -3.98 2.83 13.43
N HIS A 38 -4.24 1.60 13.02
CA HIS A 38 -4.50 1.19 11.64
C HIS A 38 -6.00 1.16 11.27
N SER A 39 -6.87 1.67 12.11
CA SER A 39 -8.32 1.63 11.88
C SER A 39 -8.86 2.82 11.10
N HIS A 40 -8.09 3.89 11.01
CA HIS A 40 -8.53 5.15 10.42
C HIS A 40 -7.42 5.83 9.61
N GLY A 41 -7.82 6.73 8.72
CA GLY A 41 -6.98 7.75 8.13
C GLY A 41 -7.27 9.11 8.77
N GLU A 42 -6.83 10.19 8.14
CA GLU A 42 -7.11 11.56 8.60
C GLU A 42 -8.56 12.03 8.34
N GLY A 43 -9.38 11.19 7.72
CA GLY A 43 -10.78 11.46 7.44
C GLY A 43 -11.72 11.16 8.60
N MET A 44 -12.90 10.62 8.31
CA MET A 44 -13.95 10.30 9.29
C MET A 44 -13.48 9.34 10.39
N GLN A 45 -13.87 9.61 11.64
CA GLN A 45 -13.42 8.89 12.83
C GLN A 45 -14.09 7.53 13.06
N ASP A 46 -15.30 7.30 12.56
CA ASP A 46 -16.03 6.04 12.77
C ASP A 46 -15.51 4.94 11.84
N ALA A 47 -14.60 4.15 12.33
CA ALA A 47 -14.02 3.05 11.58
C ALA A 47 -13.99 1.77 12.41
N GLY A 48 -14.26 0.62 11.77
CA GLY A 48 -14.04 -0.69 12.39
C GLY A 48 -12.56 -0.97 12.59
N LEU A 49 -12.24 -1.81 13.58
CA LEU A 49 -10.87 -2.28 13.83
C LEU A 49 -10.51 -3.43 12.89
N PRO A 50 -9.33 -3.45 12.27
CA PRO A 50 -8.83 -4.67 11.64
C PRO A 50 -8.61 -5.75 12.70
N ASP A 51 -8.74 -7.02 12.32
CA ASP A 51 -8.54 -8.13 13.27
C ASP A 51 -7.06 -8.35 13.57
N VAL A 52 -6.21 -8.05 12.60
CA VAL A 52 -4.75 -8.17 12.69
C VAL A 52 -4.05 -7.18 11.75
N VAL A 53 -2.86 -6.75 12.14
CA VAL A 53 -1.94 -5.97 11.29
C VAL A 53 -0.74 -6.83 10.97
N VAL A 54 -0.37 -6.90 9.68
CA VAL A 54 0.81 -7.64 9.21
C VAL A 54 1.74 -6.68 8.48
N PHE A 55 3.03 -6.82 8.73
CA PHE A 55 4.09 -5.99 8.14
C PHE A 55 4.91 -6.81 7.13
N PRO A 56 4.49 -6.92 5.87
CA PRO A 56 5.25 -7.64 4.85
C PRO A 56 6.52 -6.88 4.46
N GLU A 57 7.53 -7.63 4.01
CA GLU A 57 8.83 -7.10 3.57
C GLU A 57 9.13 -7.40 2.10
N ALA A 58 8.29 -8.25 1.45
CA ALA A 58 8.45 -8.67 0.06
C ALA A 58 7.10 -8.83 -0.66
N ASN A 59 7.12 -8.71 -1.99
CA ASN A 59 5.93 -8.90 -2.83
C ASN A 59 5.36 -10.32 -2.70
N GLU A 60 6.23 -11.31 -2.56
CA GLU A 60 5.90 -12.73 -2.42
C GLU A 60 5.15 -13.01 -1.11
N GLU A 61 5.48 -12.28 -0.05
CA GLU A 61 4.75 -12.33 1.22
C GLU A 61 3.34 -11.76 1.06
N ILE A 62 3.20 -10.60 0.40
CA ILE A 62 1.89 -10.02 0.09
C ILE A 62 1.06 -11.01 -0.73
N ALA A 63 1.66 -11.64 -1.75
CA ALA A 63 0.99 -12.62 -2.59
C ALA A 63 0.46 -13.82 -1.77
N SER A 64 1.26 -14.32 -0.85
CA SER A 64 0.89 -15.42 0.03
C SER A 64 -0.24 -15.03 1.00
N ILE A 65 -0.16 -13.84 1.59
CA ILE A 65 -1.19 -13.29 2.48
C ILE A 65 -2.50 -13.10 1.74
N LEU A 66 -2.46 -12.46 0.56
CA LEU A 66 -3.67 -12.23 -0.24
C LEU A 66 -4.33 -13.54 -0.68
N LYS A 67 -3.54 -14.53 -1.08
CA LYS A 67 -4.04 -15.86 -1.44
C LYS A 67 -4.75 -16.53 -0.26
N LEU A 68 -4.15 -16.49 0.93
CA LEU A 68 -4.73 -17.02 2.16
C LEU A 68 -6.06 -16.30 2.49
N CYS A 69 -6.05 -14.97 2.51
CA CYS A 69 -7.22 -14.16 2.82
C CYS A 69 -8.34 -14.37 1.79
N ASN A 70 -8.01 -14.47 0.50
CA ASN A 70 -8.99 -14.71 -0.56
C ASN A 70 -9.67 -16.08 -0.41
N GLN A 71 -8.91 -17.12 -0.08
CA GLN A 71 -9.46 -18.46 0.17
C GLN A 71 -10.39 -18.49 1.38
N ALA A 72 -10.02 -17.77 2.45
CA ALA A 72 -10.79 -17.68 3.68
C ALA A 72 -11.89 -16.59 3.63
N ARG A 73 -12.01 -15.84 2.54
CA ARG A 73 -12.90 -14.68 2.38
C ARG A 73 -12.72 -13.61 3.47
N ILE A 74 -11.49 -13.40 3.88
CA ILE A 74 -11.09 -12.36 4.84
C ILE A 74 -10.79 -11.06 4.09
N PRO A 75 -11.40 -9.92 4.46
CA PRO A 75 -11.06 -8.61 3.89
C PRO A 75 -9.60 -8.24 4.12
N VAL A 76 -9.01 -7.54 3.15
CA VAL A 76 -7.64 -7.02 3.28
C VAL A 76 -7.65 -5.52 3.02
N ILE A 77 -6.98 -4.77 3.90
CA ILE A 77 -6.80 -3.32 3.81
C ILE A 77 -5.32 -3.04 3.64
N ALA A 78 -4.93 -2.40 2.53
CA ALA A 78 -3.57 -1.92 2.37
C ALA A 78 -3.39 -0.59 3.12
N TYR A 79 -2.31 -0.49 3.91
CA TYR A 79 -2.00 0.68 4.72
C TYR A 79 -0.60 1.21 4.40
N GLY A 80 -0.47 2.50 4.19
CA GLY A 80 0.80 3.18 3.98
C GLY A 80 1.15 4.03 5.20
N THR A 81 0.94 5.35 5.11
CA THR A 81 1.19 6.32 6.19
C THR A 81 -0.10 6.78 6.92
N GLY A 82 -1.25 6.25 6.55
CA GLY A 82 -2.52 6.59 7.20
C GLY A 82 -3.09 7.98 6.87
N THR A 83 -2.46 8.71 5.95
CA THR A 83 -2.80 10.12 5.65
C THR A 83 -3.94 10.30 4.65
N SER A 84 -4.62 9.23 4.24
CA SER A 84 -5.71 9.30 3.26
C SER A 84 -7.00 9.82 3.89
N LEU A 85 -7.72 10.64 3.11
CA LEU A 85 -9.05 11.16 3.44
C LEU A 85 -10.20 10.33 2.84
N GLU A 86 -9.88 9.38 1.93
CA GLU A 86 -10.86 8.68 1.08
C GLU A 86 -11.65 7.58 1.80
N GLY A 87 -11.30 7.26 3.06
CA GLY A 87 -12.02 6.27 3.87
C GLY A 87 -11.75 4.80 3.52
N HIS A 88 -10.92 4.49 2.52
CA HIS A 88 -10.58 3.12 2.12
C HIS A 88 -9.67 2.39 3.12
N LEU A 89 -9.13 3.10 4.12
CA LEU A 89 -8.35 2.50 5.21
C LEU A 89 -9.24 1.90 6.32
N LYS A 90 -10.55 2.09 6.24
CA LYS A 90 -11.50 1.65 7.26
C LYS A 90 -11.75 0.15 7.20
N ALA A 91 -11.52 -0.53 8.30
CA ALA A 91 -11.78 -1.96 8.44
C ALA A 91 -13.24 -2.23 8.84
N LEU A 92 -14.20 -1.82 8.01
CA LEU A 92 -15.65 -1.91 8.31
C LEU A 92 -16.12 -3.33 8.64
N TYR A 93 -15.43 -4.33 8.12
CA TYR A 93 -15.75 -5.75 8.29
C TYR A 93 -14.60 -6.50 9.01
N GLY A 94 -13.72 -5.80 9.74
CA GLY A 94 -12.52 -6.40 10.29
C GLY A 94 -11.49 -6.75 9.20
N GLY A 95 -10.86 -7.90 9.33
CA GLY A 95 -9.93 -8.43 8.34
C GLY A 95 -8.46 -8.12 8.64
N VAL A 96 -7.62 -8.29 7.64
CA VAL A 96 -6.15 -8.13 7.71
C VAL A 96 -5.75 -6.76 7.19
N CYS A 97 -5.08 -5.96 8.00
CA CYS A 97 -4.41 -4.75 7.56
C CYS A 97 -2.97 -5.08 7.16
N LEU A 98 -2.57 -4.73 5.95
CA LEU A 98 -1.20 -4.86 5.44
C LEU A 98 -0.50 -3.51 5.54
N ASP A 99 0.35 -3.35 6.53
CA ASP A 99 1.21 -2.16 6.67
C ASP A 99 2.48 -2.32 5.85
N LEU A 100 2.61 -1.49 4.82
CA LEU A 100 3.71 -1.54 3.87
C LEU A 100 4.94 -0.72 4.31
N SER A 101 4.97 -0.19 5.52
CA SER A 101 6.06 0.65 6.02
C SER A 101 7.43 -0.06 6.01
N ARG A 102 7.46 -1.39 6.13
CA ARG A 102 8.70 -2.18 6.02
C ARG A 102 9.18 -2.39 4.57
N MET A 103 8.36 -2.07 3.59
CA MET A 103 8.74 -2.08 2.18
C MET A 103 9.18 -0.66 1.75
N ALA A 104 10.24 -0.16 2.35
CA ALA A 104 10.71 1.22 2.23
C ALA A 104 12.10 1.35 1.59
N LYS A 105 12.43 0.47 0.63
CA LYS A 105 13.70 0.53 -0.09
C LYS A 105 13.59 1.30 -1.39
N VAL A 106 14.48 2.25 -1.62
CA VAL A 106 14.78 2.78 -2.94
C VAL A 106 15.66 1.76 -3.65
N LEU A 107 15.13 1.09 -4.66
CA LEU A 107 15.77 -0.06 -5.31
C LEU A 107 16.74 0.36 -6.41
N GLU A 108 16.45 1.47 -7.10
CA GLU A 108 17.22 1.93 -8.25
C GLU A 108 16.98 3.42 -8.47
N ILE A 109 18.02 4.16 -8.79
CA ILE A 109 17.96 5.58 -9.17
C ILE A 109 18.71 5.73 -10.49
N ASN A 110 18.02 6.16 -11.55
CA ASN A 110 18.54 6.40 -12.88
C ASN A 110 18.44 7.90 -13.18
N ALA A 111 19.38 8.68 -12.66
CA ALA A 111 19.32 10.13 -12.71
C ALA A 111 19.34 10.68 -14.14
N GLU A 112 20.07 10.05 -15.06
CA GLU A 112 20.15 10.45 -16.47
C GLU A 112 18.83 10.19 -17.23
N ASP A 113 18.10 9.14 -16.84
CA ASP A 113 16.81 8.78 -17.43
C ASP A 113 15.62 9.46 -16.71
N LEU A 114 15.89 10.17 -15.60
CA LEU A 114 14.89 10.82 -14.76
C LEU A 114 13.84 9.83 -14.20
N ASP A 115 14.27 8.62 -13.87
CA ASP A 115 13.40 7.62 -13.24
C ASP A 115 14.06 6.93 -12.03
N CYS A 116 13.23 6.33 -11.21
CA CYS A 116 13.66 5.49 -10.09
C CYS A 116 12.69 4.34 -9.88
N ARG A 117 13.15 3.29 -9.19
CA ARG A 117 12.33 2.18 -8.76
C ARG A 117 12.35 2.08 -7.24
N VAL A 118 11.18 2.13 -6.63
CA VAL A 118 11.02 2.14 -5.18
C VAL A 118 9.99 1.12 -4.72
N GLN A 119 10.07 0.68 -3.48
CA GLN A 119 9.02 -0.09 -2.83
C GLN A 119 7.87 0.83 -2.41
N ALA A 120 6.68 0.26 -2.23
CA ALA A 120 5.44 0.99 -2.00
C ALA A 120 5.43 1.82 -0.71
N GLY A 121 6.15 1.39 0.33
CA GLY A 121 6.24 2.08 1.61
C GLY A 121 7.24 3.23 1.66
N VAL A 122 8.06 3.44 0.62
CA VAL A 122 8.95 4.62 0.53
C VAL A 122 8.11 5.88 0.60
N THR A 123 8.44 6.80 1.50
CA THR A 123 7.74 8.08 1.60
C THR A 123 8.30 9.10 0.61
N ARG A 124 7.50 10.12 0.31
CA ARG A 124 7.93 11.26 -0.54
C ARG A 124 9.19 11.92 -0.01
N GLU A 125 9.24 12.18 1.29
CA GLU A 125 10.41 12.84 1.89
C GLU A 125 11.65 11.98 1.84
N GLN A 126 11.52 10.68 2.13
CA GLN A 126 12.62 9.73 2.00
C GLN A 126 13.15 9.70 0.57
N LEU A 127 12.27 9.55 -0.44
CA LEU A 127 12.70 9.57 -1.83
C LEU A 127 13.44 10.85 -2.20
N ASN A 128 12.90 12.01 -1.81
CA ASN A 128 13.55 13.31 -2.08
C ASN A 128 14.90 13.45 -1.35
N ALA A 129 15.04 12.90 -0.15
CA ALA A 129 16.33 12.87 0.54
C ALA A 129 17.34 11.99 -0.21
N ASP A 130 16.94 10.82 -0.67
CA ASP A 130 17.82 9.85 -1.35
C ASP A 130 18.28 10.36 -2.72
N ILE A 131 17.41 11.06 -3.49
CA ILE A 131 17.77 11.60 -4.82
C ILE A 131 18.38 12.99 -4.79
N ARG A 132 18.41 13.66 -3.64
CA ARG A 132 18.86 15.07 -3.50
C ARG A 132 20.23 15.35 -4.14
N HIS A 133 21.15 14.41 -4.03
CA HIS A 133 22.51 14.54 -4.56
C HIS A 133 22.58 14.60 -6.10
N THR A 134 21.51 14.16 -6.78
CA THR A 134 21.39 14.21 -8.25
C THR A 134 20.90 15.56 -8.77
N GLY A 135 20.45 16.47 -7.91
CA GLY A 135 19.76 17.71 -8.29
C GLY A 135 18.31 17.52 -8.72
N LEU A 136 17.76 16.30 -8.63
CA LEU A 136 16.40 15.96 -8.96
C LEU A 136 15.50 15.95 -7.73
N PHE A 137 14.19 15.96 -7.96
CA PHE A 137 13.20 15.79 -6.91
C PHE A 137 11.94 15.10 -7.45
N PHE A 138 11.22 14.42 -6.56
CA PHE A 138 9.91 13.86 -6.87
C PHE A 138 8.83 14.92 -6.63
N PRO A 139 8.04 15.30 -7.67
CA PRO A 139 7.28 16.55 -7.66
C PRO A 139 5.92 16.46 -6.97
N ILE A 140 5.39 15.27 -6.67
CA ILE A 140 4.05 15.15 -6.11
C ILE A 140 4.06 15.42 -4.63
N ASP A 141 3.38 16.49 -4.21
CA ASP A 141 3.31 16.96 -2.84
C ASP A 141 1.84 17.15 -2.40
N PRO A 142 1.24 16.14 -1.79
CA PRO A 142 -0.14 16.22 -1.30
C PRO A 142 -0.27 16.97 0.04
N GLY A 143 0.81 17.53 0.56
CA GLY A 143 0.87 18.19 1.86
C GLY A 143 1.28 17.25 3.01
N ALA A 144 0.91 15.98 2.95
CA ALA A 144 1.36 14.96 3.90
C ALA A 144 2.63 14.25 3.41
N ASN A 145 3.45 13.73 4.33
CA ASN A 145 4.55 12.84 3.96
C ASN A 145 4.01 11.43 3.67
N ALA A 146 3.32 11.28 2.55
CA ALA A 146 2.66 10.05 2.16
C ALA A 146 3.63 9.05 1.49
N SER A 147 3.29 7.77 1.55
CA SER A 147 4.03 6.72 0.84
C SER A 147 3.75 6.74 -0.66
N ILE A 148 4.74 6.39 -1.46
CA ILE A 148 4.63 6.35 -2.94
C ILE A 148 3.51 5.39 -3.37
N GLY A 149 3.39 4.22 -2.73
CA GLY A 149 2.30 3.29 -3.00
C GLY A 149 0.93 3.85 -2.65
N GLY A 150 0.80 4.51 -1.49
CA GLY A 150 -0.45 5.16 -1.07
C GLY A 150 -0.85 6.29 -2.01
N MET A 151 0.09 7.17 -2.37
CA MET A 151 -0.16 8.23 -3.35
C MET A 151 -0.57 7.68 -4.73
N THR A 152 0.04 6.56 -5.13
CA THR A 152 -0.32 5.89 -6.39
C THR A 152 -1.75 5.36 -6.36
N ALA A 153 -2.13 4.70 -5.26
CA ALA A 153 -3.47 4.11 -5.08
C ALA A 153 -4.59 5.16 -5.11
N THR A 154 -4.34 6.36 -4.57
CA THR A 154 -5.31 7.46 -4.53
C THR A 154 -5.18 8.44 -5.70
N ARG A 155 -4.25 8.20 -6.62
CA ARG A 155 -3.90 9.18 -7.66
C ARG A 155 -3.64 10.57 -7.07
N ALA A 156 -2.81 10.63 -6.04
CA ALA A 156 -2.52 11.87 -5.33
C ALA A 156 -2.07 12.99 -6.28
N SER A 157 -2.46 14.19 -5.92
CA SER A 157 -2.09 15.45 -6.56
C SER A 157 -1.32 16.30 -5.54
N GLY A 158 -1.03 17.55 -5.88
CA GLY A 158 -0.37 18.48 -4.98
C GLY A 158 -0.16 19.84 -5.60
N THR A 159 0.51 20.73 -4.88
CA THR A 159 0.72 22.12 -5.28
C THR A 159 1.47 22.27 -6.60
N ASN A 160 2.32 21.30 -6.93
CA ASN A 160 3.12 21.29 -8.15
C ASN A 160 2.40 20.64 -9.36
N ALA A 161 1.16 20.15 -9.19
CA ALA A 161 0.45 19.38 -10.21
C ALA A 161 0.19 20.15 -11.51
N VAL A 162 0.03 21.46 -11.45
CA VAL A 162 -0.14 22.31 -12.65
C VAL A 162 1.04 22.17 -13.60
N ARG A 163 2.26 22.04 -13.08
CA ARG A 163 3.49 21.90 -13.89
C ARG A 163 3.87 20.45 -14.16
N TYR A 164 3.75 19.57 -13.17
CA TYR A 164 4.32 18.24 -13.24
C TYR A 164 3.28 17.11 -13.33
N GLY A 165 1.99 17.47 -13.34
CA GLY A 165 0.90 16.49 -13.33
C GLY A 165 0.66 15.89 -11.94
N THR A 166 -0.11 14.83 -11.89
CA THR A 166 -0.44 14.06 -10.69
C THR A 166 0.41 12.77 -10.63
N MET A 167 0.14 11.89 -9.68
CA MET A 167 0.78 10.58 -9.62
C MET A 167 0.64 9.80 -10.94
N ARG A 168 -0.49 9.93 -11.64
CA ARG A 168 -0.73 9.26 -12.92
C ARG A 168 0.36 9.54 -13.95
N GLU A 169 0.75 10.81 -14.07
CA GLU A 169 1.75 11.26 -15.05
C GLU A 169 3.19 10.93 -14.61
N ASN A 170 3.38 10.61 -13.33
CA ASN A 170 4.68 10.36 -12.71
C ASN A 170 4.95 8.88 -12.42
N ILE A 171 4.02 7.98 -12.73
CA ILE A 171 4.19 6.53 -12.61
C ILE A 171 4.35 5.91 -13.98
N LEU A 172 5.48 5.27 -14.23
CA LEU A 172 5.79 4.58 -15.49
C LEU A 172 5.30 3.13 -15.48
N GLY A 173 5.39 2.47 -14.33
CA GLY A 173 4.99 1.07 -14.20
C GLY A 173 4.83 0.66 -12.74
N LEU A 174 4.10 -0.42 -12.53
CA LEU A 174 3.79 -0.97 -11.21
C LEU A 174 4.10 -2.46 -11.16
N THR A 175 4.55 -2.92 -10.00
CA THR A 175 4.41 -4.30 -9.58
C THR A 175 3.19 -4.37 -8.67
N VAL A 176 2.19 -5.14 -9.07
CA VAL A 176 0.90 -5.24 -8.37
C VAL A 176 0.67 -6.68 -7.94
N VAL A 177 0.17 -6.86 -6.73
CA VAL A 177 -0.32 -8.15 -6.26
C VAL A 177 -1.85 -8.14 -6.33
N THR A 178 -2.42 -9.05 -7.11
CA THR A 178 -3.87 -9.15 -7.27
C THR A 178 -4.50 -9.94 -6.11
N PRO A 179 -5.82 -9.83 -5.87
CA PRO A 179 -6.48 -10.50 -4.75
C PRO A 179 -6.31 -12.02 -4.72
N ASP A 180 -6.07 -12.66 -5.87
CA ASP A 180 -5.79 -14.09 -5.98
C ASP A 180 -4.31 -14.46 -5.72
N GLY A 181 -3.49 -13.47 -5.35
CA GLY A 181 -2.06 -13.64 -5.02
C GLY A 181 -1.13 -13.69 -6.21
N ARG A 182 -1.57 -13.33 -7.43
CA ARG A 182 -0.65 -13.21 -8.57
C ARG A 182 0.11 -11.90 -8.52
N ILE A 183 1.40 -11.97 -8.80
CA ILE A 183 2.25 -10.79 -8.98
C ILE A 183 2.28 -10.46 -10.47
N ILE A 184 1.80 -9.29 -10.83
CA ILE A 184 1.78 -8.78 -12.20
C ILE A 184 2.61 -7.51 -12.32
N ARG A 185 3.09 -7.21 -13.52
CA ARG A 185 3.76 -5.95 -13.84
C ARG A 185 2.96 -5.22 -14.90
N THR A 186 2.81 -3.91 -14.72
CA THR A 186 2.15 -3.01 -15.67
C THR A 186 3.13 -1.94 -16.09
N GLY A 187 3.10 -1.55 -17.36
CA GLY A 187 4.00 -0.52 -17.89
C GLY A 187 5.46 -0.98 -18.01
N THR A 188 6.28 -0.04 -18.42
CA THR A 188 7.74 -0.20 -18.59
C THR A 188 8.40 1.10 -18.13
N ARG A 189 9.75 1.21 -18.19
CA ARG A 189 10.46 2.48 -17.95
C ARG A 189 10.17 3.54 -19.03
N ALA A 190 9.64 3.17 -20.18
CA ALA A 190 9.33 4.09 -21.26
C ALA A 190 7.97 4.76 -21.04
N ARG A 191 7.89 6.09 -21.17
CA ARG A 191 6.63 6.84 -21.14
C ARG A 191 5.68 6.48 -22.28
N LYS A 192 6.23 6.05 -23.40
CA LYS A 192 5.48 5.64 -24.59
C LYS A 192 5.85 4.22 -24.91
N SER A 193 4.87 3.32 -24.89
CA SER A 193 5.00 2.04 -25.58
C SER A 193 4.56 2.24 -27.03
N SER A 194 5.34 1.70 -27.98
CA SER A 194 4.83 1.54 -29.33
C SER A 194 3.56 0.73 -29.22
N ALA A 195 2.45 1.29 -29.67
CA ALA A 195 1.22 0.52 -29.74
C ALA A 195 1.46 -0.70 -30.64
N GLY A 196 1.47 -1.84 -30.03
CA GLY A 196 1.13 -3.05 -30.73
C GLY A 196 -0.36 -3.10 -30.87
#